data_cc1a9de2e76a74739cc858ccd4cf0403
#
_entry.id   cc1a9de2e76a74739cc858ccd4cf0403
#
_cell.length_a   1.000
_cell.length_b   1.000
_cell.length_c   1.000
_cell.angle_alpha   90.00
_cell.angle_beta   90.00
_cell.angle_gamma   90.00
#
_symmetry.space_group_name_H-M   'P 1'
#
loop_
_entity.id
_entity.type
_entity.pdbx_description
1 polymer ?
#
loop_
_entity_poly.entity_id
_entity_poly.type
_entity_poly.pdbx_seq_one_letter_code
_entity_poly.pdbx_strand_id
1 'polypeptide(L)'
;MNSEELLPELIAEATDTAAALSAAYPELEKLKAANEVLREQGKEWLLNTLEKIGDELNLKLTPQPAQTETPAPLALQIGSQDWQFEVEKNVMVGERLGIRYRGQTLLVEVGWPRLPEHGFVPDLGLARARVSLSPNVMIDPILLDELTLRRDGEGVVWHVLADHSIRELVTEAKLNTYLQRALAE
;
A
#
# COMPACT_ATOMS: atom_id res chain seq x y z
N MET A 1 56.71 -1.58 10.30
CA MET A 1 55.54 -1.74 11.17
C MET A 1 55.25 -3.23 11.22
N ASN A 2 55.48 -3.85 12.35
CA ASN A 2 55.35 -5.31 12.49
C ASN A 2 53.87 -5.69 12.60
N SER A 3 53.50 -6.77 11.91
CA SER A 3 52.10 -7.32 11.93
C SER A 3 51.62 -7.67 13.34
N GLU A 4 52.50 -7.87 14.31
CA GLU A 4 52.16 -8.19 15.71
C GLU A 4 51.67 -6.97 16.51
N GLU A 5 52.05 -5.74 16.12
CA GLU A 5 51.60 -4.50 16.77
C GLU A 5 50.22 -4.04 16.30
N LEU A 6 49.79 -4.46 15.10
CA LEU A 6 48.47 -4.11 14.55
C LEU A 6 47.36 -5.00 15.05
N LEU A 7 47.65 -6.21 15.52
CA LEU A 7 46.61 -7.16 15.96
C LEU A 7 45.82 -6.68 17.17
N PRO A 8 46.42 -6.12 18.22
CA PRO A 8 45.65 -5.63 19.38
C PRO A 8 44.74 -4.46 19.05
N GLU A 9 45.19 -3.55 18.18
CA GLU A 9 44.38 -2.39 17.74
C GLU A 9 43.19 -2.83 16.90
N LEU A 10 43.38 -3.76 15.96
CA LEU A 10 42.29 -4.32 15.15
C LEU A 10 41.27 -5.10 16.00
N ILE A 11 41.72 -5.82 17.02
CA ILE A 11 40.85 -6.54 17.96
C ILE A 11 40.04 -5.55 18.81
N ALA A 12 40.66 -4.47 19.28
CA ALA A 12 39.95 -3.43 20.04
C ALA A 12 38.90 -2.73 19.19
N GLU A 13 39.24 -2.34 17.97
CA GLU A 13 38.32 -1.70 17.03
C GLU A 13 37.15 -2.63 16.65
N ALA A 14 37.40 -3.91 16.41
CA ALA A 14 36.35 -4.92 16.15
C ALA A 14 35.45 -5.13 17.37
N THR A 15 35.99 -5.09 18.57
CA THR A 15 35.24 -5.24 19.81
C THR A 15 34.31 -4.02 20.05
N ASP A 16 34.83 -2.81 19.84
CA ASP A 16 34.05 -1.57 19.97
C ASP A 16 32.93 -1.51 18.91
N THR A 17 33.21 -1.93 17.68
CA THR A 17 32.22 -2.03 16.60
C THR A 17 31.14 -3.04 16.94
N ALA A 18 31.49 -4.21 17.45
CA ALA A 18 30.54 -5.24 17.89
C ALA A 18 29.65 -4.77 19.05
N ALA A 19 30.24 -4.04 20.02
CA ALA A 19 29.49 -3.46 21.14
C ALA A 19 28.51 -2.37 20.65
N ALA A 20 28.95 -1.51 19.74
CA ALA A 20 28.08 -0.48 19.14
C ALA A 20 26.92 -1.09 18.34
N LEU A 21 27.17 -2.13 17.55
CA LEU A 21 26.13 -2.87 16.82
C LEU A 21 25.15 -3.56 17.77
N SER A 22 25.65 -4.17 18.83
CA SER A 22 24.79 -4.82 19.85
C SER A 22 23.90 -3.82 20.60
N ALA A 23 24.40 -2.60 20.86
CA ALA A 23 23.60 -1.53 21.47
C ALA A 23 22.55 -0.93 20.51
N ALA A 24 22.86 -0.87 19.22
CA ALA A 24 21.96 -0.33 18.18
C ALA A 24 20.83 -1.30 17.80
N TYR A 25 21.04 -2.61 17.97
CA TYR A 25 20.08 -3.63 17.56
C TYR A 25 18.69 -3.50 18.20
N PRO A 26 18.55 -3.27 19.52
CA PRO A 26 17.24 -3.09 20.14
C PRO A 26 16.47 -1.88 19.61
N GLU A 27 17.16 -0.77 19.31
CA GLU A 27 16.54 0.43 18.74
C GLU A 27 16.08 0.19 17.30
N LEU A 28 16.84 -0.57 16.51
CA LEU A 28 16.46 -0.97 15.17
C LEU A 28 15.19 -1.83 15.19
N GLU A 29 15.10 -2.79 16.10
CA GLU A 29 13.91 -3.65 16.23
C GLU A 29 12.67 -2.85 16.66
N LYS A 30 12.82 -1.88 17.57
CA LYS A 30 11.73 -0.96 17.92
C LYS A 30 11.26 -0.14 16.72
N LEU A 31 12.20 0.36 15.91
CA LEU A 31 11.87 1.14 14.71
C LEU A 31 11.14 0.28 13.68
N LYS A 32 11.58 -0.96 13.48
CA LYS A 32 10.90 -1.92 12.59
C LYS A 32 9.47 -2.19 13.04
N ALA A 33 9.28 -2.46 14.35
CA ALA A 33 7.95 -2.70 14.92
C ALA A 33 7.04 -1.47 14.79
N ALA A 34 7.56 -0.26 15.05
CA ALA A 34 6.82 0.98 14.86
C ALA A 34 6.43 1.21 13.39
N ASN A 35 7.34 0.92 12.45
CA ASN A 35 7.05 1.02 11.02
C ASN A 35 5.97 0.02 10.59
N GLU A 36 5.97 -1.19 11.14
CA GLU A 36 4.96 -2.19 10.83
C GLU A 36 3.57 -1.75 11.27
N VAL A 37 3.43 -1.18 12.46
CA VAL A 37 2.16 -0.59 12.94
C VAL A 37 1.68 0.52 11.99
N LEU A 38 2.57 1.42 11.59
CA LEU A 38 2.23 2.52 10.68
C LEU A 38 1.82 2.02 9.28
N ARG A 39 2.45 0.96 8.79
CA ARG A 39 2.10 0.31 7.52
C ARG A 39 0.70 -0.29 7.56
N GLU A 40 0.39 -1.03 8.62
CA GLU A 40 -0.95 -1.61 8.80
C GLU A 40 -2.01 -0.51 8.91
N GLN A 41 -1.77 0.54 9.69
CA GLN A 41 -2.68 1.69 9.79
C GLN A 41 -2.94 2.35 8.43
N GLY A 42 -1.89 2.56 7.64
CA GLY A 42 -2.02 3.15 6.30
C GLY A 42 -2.80 2.25 5.35
N LYS A 43 -2.54 0.94 5.36
CA LYS A 43 -3.28 -0.04 4.57
C LYS A 43 -4.75 -0.06 4.95
N GLU A 44 -5.05 -0.20 6.23
CA GLU A 44 -6.42 -0.22 6.75
C GLU A 44 -7.18 1.05 6.39
N TRP A 45 -6.56 2.22 6.55
CA TRP A 45 -7.19 3.47 6.15
C TRP A 45 -7.57 3.49 4.68
N LEU A 46 -6.64 3.08 3.80
CA LEU A 46 -6.85 3.09 2.34
C LEU A 46 -7.99 2.15 1.94
N LEU A 47 -7.95 0.90 2.40
CA LEU A 47 -8.90 -0.12 2.00
C LEU A 47 -10.27 0.14 2.63
N ASN A 48 -10.35 0.42 3.93
CA ASN A 48 -11.61 0.69 4.63
C ASN A 48 -12.30 1.95 4.10
N THR A 49 -11.54 2.99 3.72
CA THR A 49 -12.12 4.20 3.12
C THR A 49 -12.75 3.88 1.77
N LEU A 50 -12.10 3.08 0.94
CA LEU A 50 -12.65 2.66 -0.36
C LEU A 50 -13.89 1.78 -0.19
N GLU A 51 -13.87 0.83 0.74
CA GLU A 51 -15.04 -0.01 1.07
C GLU A 51 -16.21 0.85 1.53
N LYS A 52 -15.98 1.77 2.47
CA LYS A 52 -16.99 2.70 2.96
C LYS A 52 -17.64 3.51 1.83
N ILE A 53 -16.83 4.10 0.93
CA ILE A 53 -17.34 4.85 -0.22
C ILE A 53 -18.14 3.93 -1.14
N GLY A 54 -17.66 2.70 -1.37
CA GLY A 54 -18.36 1.69 -2.17
C GLY A 54 -19.72 1.31 -1.57
N ASP A 55 -19.80 1.10 -0.27
CA ASP A 55 -21.04 0.80 0.43
C ASP A 55 -22.03 1.98 0.38
N GLU A 56 -21.56 3.21 0.56
CA GLU A 56 -22.39 4.41 0.41
C GLU A 56 -22.95 4.55 -1.01
N LEU A 57 -22.17 4.19 -2.03
CA LEU A 57 -22.62 4.16 -3.41
C LEU A 57 -23.66 3.06 -3.65
N ASN A 58 -23.48 1.88 -3.06
CA ASN A 58 -24.46 0.79 -3.11
C ASN A 58 -25.80 1.22 -2.55
N LEU A 59 -25.82 1.95 -1.43
CA LEU A 59 -27.06 2.48 -0.86
C LEU A 59 -27.78 3.46 -1.80
N LYS A 60 -27.04 4.23 -2.59
CA LYS A 60 -27.59 5.16 -3.59
C LYS A 60 -28.04 4.46 -4.86
N LEU A 61 -27.36 3.38 -5.27
CA LEU A 61 -27.68 2.62 -6.47
C LEU A 61 -28.84 1.64 -6.24
N THR A 62 -29.10 1.25 -5.00
CA THR A 62 -30.23 0.37 -4.65
C THR A 62 -31.50 1.21 -4.47
N PRO A 63 -32.49 1.15 -5.38
CA PRO A 63 -33.76 1.85 -5.16
C PRO A 63 -34.44 1.29 -3.90
N GLN A 64 -35.06 2.15 -3.12
CA GLN A 64 -36.00 1.69 -2.11
C GLN A 64 -37.07 0.82 -2.79
N PRO A 65 -37.56 -0.26 -2.14
CA PRO A 65 -38.46 -1.20 -2.76
C PRO A 65 -39.79 -0.50 -3.14
N ALA A 66 -39.82 0.02 -4.35
CA ALA A 66 -41.07 0.31 -5.02
C ALA A 66 -41.56 -1.02 -5.60
N GLN A 67 -42.80 -1.34 -5.35
CA GLN A 67 -43.53 -2.58 -5.67
C GLN A 67 -43.60 -2.89 -7.19
N THR A 68 -42.49 -2.96 -7.90
CA THR A 68 -42.43 -3.34 -9.30
C THR A 68 -41.35 -4.39 -9.52
N GLU A 69 -41.70 -5.44 -10.25
CA GLU A 69 -40.86 -6.58 -10.64
C GLU A 69 -39.68 -6.19 -11.58
N THR A 70 -38.96 -5.16 -11.22
CA THR A 70 -37.73 -4.76 -11.95
C THR A 70 -36.54 -5.51 -11.34
N PRO A 71 -35.64 -6.12 -12.16
CA PRO A 71 -34.47 -6.76 -11.60
C PRO A 71 -33.69 -5.79 -10.74
N ALA A 72 -33.25 -6.27 -9.57
CA ALA A 72 -32.48 -5.46 -8.63
C ALA A 72 -31.30 -4.80 -9.36
N PRO A 73 -31.08 -3.50 -9.19
CA PRO A 73 -29.95 -2.83 -9.81
C PRO A 73 -28.65 -3.51 -9.39
N LEU A 74 -27.70 -3.62 -10.33
CA LEU A 74 -26.42 -4.22 -10.11
C LEU A 74 -25.67 -3.44 -9.00
N ALA A 75 -25.50 -4.08 -7.85
CA ALA A 75 -24.70 -3.56 -6.76
C ALA A 75 -23.21 -3.66 -7.10
N LEU A 76 -22.39 -2.82 -6.47
CA LEU A 76 -20.94 -2.98 -6.46
C LEU A 76 -20.60 -4.28 -5.73
N GLN A 77 -19.71 -5.07 -6.31
CA GLN A 77 -19.13 -6.24 -5.68
C GLN A 77 -17.76 -5.86 -5.11
N ILE A 78 -17.61 -5.90 -3.80
CA ILE A 78 -16.39 -5.54 -3.09
C ILE A 78 -15.80 -6.80 -2.49
N GLY A 79 -14.51 -7.01 -2.69
CA GLY A 79 -13.80 -8.15 -2.11
C GLY A 79 -12.30 -7.90 -2.03
N SER A 80 -11.69 -8.38 -0.96
CA SER A 80 -10.26 -8.33 -0.76
C SER A 80 -9.65 -9.73 -0.70
N GLN A 81 -8.34 -9.80 -1.00
CA GLN A 81 -7.55 -11.03 -0.91
C GLN A 81 -6.08 -10.69 -0.67
N ASP A 82 -5.38 -11.64 -0.07
CA ASP A 82 -3.92 -11.55 0.03
C ASP A 82 -3.31 -11.47 -1.36
N TRP A 83 -2.32 -10.58 -1.52
CA TRP A 83 -1.75 -10.29 -2.82
C TRP A 83 -0.27 -9.95 -2.74
N GLN A 84 0.42 -10.21 -3.85
CA GLN A 84 1.82 -9.89 -4.04
C GLN A 84 1.99 -9.24 -5.42
N PHE A 85 2.77 -8.16 -5.48
CA PHE A 85 3.08 -7.45 -6.72
C PHE A 85 4.50 -6.89 -6.70
N GLU A 86 5.03 -6.57 -7.87
CA GLU A 86 6.38 -6.04 -8.00
C GLU A 86 6.36 -4.52 -8.27
N VAL A 87 7.28 -3.82 -7.63
CA VAL A 87 7.59 -2.41 -7.89
C VAL A 87 9.11 -2.29 -8.04
N GLU A 88 9.59 -1.94 -9.24
CA GLU A 88 11.04 -1.78 -9.52
C GLU A 88 11.89 -2.98 -9.05
N LYS A 89 11.44 -4.20 -9.33
CA LYS A 89 12.06 -5.47 -8.93
C LYS A 89 12.01 -5.77 -7.42
N ASN A 90 11.34 -4.94 -6.63
CA ASN A 90 11.08 -5.22 -5.22
C ASN A 90 9.69 -5.83 -5.07
N VAL A 91 9.58 -6.81 -4.18
CA VAL A 91 8.33 -7.55 -3.97
C VAL A 91 7.54 -6.91 -2.84
N MET A 92 6.33 -6.44 -3.15
CA MET A 92 5.37 -5.92 -2.19
C MET A 92 4.38 -7.03 -1.83
N VAL A 93 4.25 -7.32 -0.56
CA VAL A 93 3.33 -8.34 -0.03
C VAL A 93 2.29 -7.66 0.85
N GLY A 94 1.04 -7.90 0.57
CA GLY A 94 -0.05 -7.29 1.30
C GLY A 94 -1.40 -7.76 0.80
N GLU A 95 -2.23 -6.86 0.32
CA GLU A 95 -3.64 -7.10 0.03
C GLU A 95 -4.07 -6.41 -1.26
N ARG A 96 -5.00 -7.01 -1.97
CA ARG A 96 -5.68 -6.42 -3.14
C ARG A 96 -7.17 -6.33 -2.89
N LEU A 97 -7.70 -5.12 -2.97
CA LEU A 97 -9.13 -4.84 -2.99
C LEU A 97 -9.61 -4.74 -4.42
N GLY A 98 -10.67 -5.45 -4.75
CA GLY A 98 -11.38 -5.36 -6.01
C GLY A 98 -12.79 -4.80 -5.80
N ILE A 99 -13.15 -3.74 -6.53
CA ILE A 99 -14.50 -3.17 -6.55
C ILE A 99 -15.03 -3.28 -7.97
N ARG A 100 -15.98 -4.18 -8.17
CA ARG A 100 -16.53 -4.52 -9.48
C ARG A 100 -17.91 -3.93 -9.72
N TYR A 101 -18.09 -3.32 -10.89
CA TYR A 101 -19.37 -2.79 -11.35
C TYR A 101 -19.52 -2.98 -12.86
N ARG A 102 -20.62 -3.63 -13.31
CA ARG A 102 -20.94 -3.86 -14.73
C ARG A 102 -19.78 -4.39 -15.58
N GLY A 103 -18.94 -5.25 -15.01
CA GLY A 103 -17.80 -5.85 -15.73
C GLY A 103 -16.50 -5.06 -15.61
N GLN A 104 -16.51 -3.81 -15.23
CA GLN A 104 -15.32 -3.06 -14.85
C GLN A 104 -14.92 -3.37 -13.41
N THR A 105 -13.62 -3.37 -13.13
CA THR A 105 -13.11 -3.60 -11.79
C THR A 105 -12.05 -2.56 -11.45
N LEU A 106 -12.26 -1.80 -10.40
CA LEU A 106 -11.21 -1.02 -9.75
C LEU A 106 -10.40 -1.98 -8.88
N LEU A 107 -9.10 -2.00 -9.10
CA LEU A 107 -8.13 -2.80 -8.34
C LEU A 107 -7.25 -1.85 -7.55
N VAL A 108 -7.13 -2.12 -6.25
CA VAL A 108 -6.20 -1.41 -5.37
C VAL A 108 -5.32 -2.44 -4.69
N GLU A 109 -4.04 -2.43 -5.04
CA GLU A 109 -3.01 -3.30 -4.49
C GLU A 109 -2.20 -2.50 -3.49
N VAL A 110 -2.00 -3.02 -2.28
CA VAL A 110 -1.23 -2.36 -1.23
C VAL A 110 -0.31 -3.35 -0.55
N GLY A 111 0.95 -2.97 -0.32
CA GLY A 111 1.90 -3.86 0.33
C GLY A 111 3.26 -3.21 0.57
N TRP A 112 4.12 -4.00 1.20
CA TRP A 112 5.53 -3.68 1.48
C TRP A 112 6.37 -4.95 1.57
N PRO A 113 7.70 -4.87 1.47
CA PRO A 113 8.56 -6.04 1.63
C PRO A 113 8.40 -6.66 3.02
N ARG A 114 8.19 -7.97 3.08
CA ARG A 114 8.04 -8.73 4.33
C ARG A 114 9.29 -9.52 4.71
N LEU A 115 10.15 -9.81 3.73
CA LEU A 115 11.38 -10.59 3.89
C LEU A 115 12.55 -9.80 3.30
N PRO A 116 13.79 -10.03 3.76
CA PRO A 116 14.97 -9.33 3.21
C PRO A 116 15.14 -9.51 1.70
N GLU A 117 14.82 -10.67 1.16
CA GLU A 117 14.89 -10.97 -0.27
C GLU A 117 13.84 -10.25 -1.13
N HIS A 118 12.80 -9.71 -0.51
CA HIS A 118 11.79 -8.89 -1.19
C HIS A 118 12.32 -7.50 -1.56
N GLY A 119 13.47 -7.09 -1.01
CA GLY A 119 14.05 -5.79 -1.25
C GLY A 119 13.52 -4.69 -0.32
N PHE A 120 13.24 -3.53 -0.85
CA PHE A 120 12.83 -2.34 -0.08
C PHE A 120 11.69 -1.59 -0.76
N VAL A 121 11.07 -0.68 -0.02
CA VAL A 121 10.08 0.23 -0.61
C VAL A 121 10.83 1.36 -1.33
N PRO A 122 10.67 1.51 -2.65
CA PRO A 122 11.28 2.62 -3.38
C PRO A 122 10.85 3.98 -2.82
N ASP A 123 11.66 5.03 -3.07
CA ASP A 123 11.41 6.42 -2.67
C ASP A 123 11.29 6.64 -1.15
N LEU A 124 11.91 5.77 -0.33
CA LEU A 124 11.92 5.84 1.13
C LEU A 124 10.51 5.86 1.75
N GLY A 125 9.53 5.30 1.06
CA GLY A 125 8.18 5.11 1.58
C GLY A 125 8.11 3.99 2.61
N LEU A 126 7.02 3.96 3.37
CA LEU A 126 6.70 2.85 4.28
C LEU A 126 6.03 1.69 3.55
N ALA A 127 5.16 1.99 2.59
CA ALA A 127 4.45 1.04 1.75
C ALA A 127 4.17 1.63 0.37
N ARG A 128 3.81 0.76 -0.58
CA ARG A 128 3.39 1.16 -1.93
C ARG A 128 1.97 0.66 -2.18
N ALA A 129 1.24 1.41 -2.99
CA ALA A 129 -0.02 0.95 -3.53
C ALA A 129 -0.11 1.29 -5.03
N ARG A 130 -0.94 0.53 -5.73
CA ARG A 130 -1.31 0.78 -7.14
C ARG A 130 -2.82 0.82 -7.24
N VAL A 131 -3.30 1.80 -7.97
CA VAL A 131 -4.71 1.92 -8.33
C VAL A 131 -4.84 1.68 -9.81
N SER A 132 -5.57 0.66 -10.21
CA SER A 132 -5.73 0.27 -11.61
C SER A 132 -7.20 0.03 -11.94
N LEU A 133 -7.57 0.24 -13.18
CA LEU A 133 -8.89 -0.05 -13.72
C LEU A 133 -8.80 -1.18 -14.75
N SER A 134 -9.50 -2.27 -14.48
CA SER A 134 -9.68 -3.37 -15.43
C SER A 134 -11.05 -3.20 -16.13
N PRO A 135 -11.08 -2.80 -17.39
CA PRO A 135 -12.35 -2.59 -18.12
C PRO A 135 -13.10 -3.90 -18.38
N ASN A 136 -12.39 -5.02 -18.44
CA ASN A 136 -12.94 -6.38 -18.45
C ASN A 136 -11.84 -7.40 -18.10
N VAL A 137 -12.23 -8.66 -17.84
CA VAL A 137 -11.31 -9.74 -17.44
C VAL A 137 -10.30 -10.16 -18.52
N MET A 138 -10.50 -9.75 -19.76
CA MET A 138 -9.65 -10.13 -20.91
C MET A 138 -8.60 -9.07 -21.26
N ILE A 139 -8.65 -7.90 -20.61
CA ILE A 139 -7.77 -6.77 -20.88
C ILE A 139 -6.94 -6.50 -19.63
N ASP A 140 -5.64 -6.29 -19.82
CA ASP A 140 -4.73 -5.93 -18.74
C ASP A 140 -5.21 -4.66 -18.03
N PRO A 141 -5.11 -4.61 -16.69
CA PRO A 141 -5.49 -3.43 -15.94
C PRO A 141 -4.71 -2.18 -16.37
N ILE A 142 -5.41 -1.07 -16.50
CA ILE A 142 -4.82 0.24 -16.79
C ILE A 142 -4.44 0.88 -15.46
N LEU A 143 -3.16 1.14 -15.27
CA LEU A 143 -2.66 1.85 -14.09
C LEU A 143 -3.20 3.29 -14.10
N LEU A 144 -3.89 3.68 -13.05
CA LEU A 144 -4.39 5.05 -12.84
C LEU A 144 -3.38 5.88 -12.07
N ASP A 145 -2.94 5.38 -10.90
CA ASP A 145 -1.96 6.05 -10.05
C ASP A 145 -1.13 5.03 -9.26
N GLU A 146 0.09 5.41 -8.94
CA GLU A 146 0.92 4.79 -7.91
C GLU A 146 0.92 5.65 -6.66
N LEU A 147 0.85 5.01 -5.50
CA LEU A 147 0.79 5.69 -4.21
C LEU A 147 1.96 5.26 -3.33
N THR A 148 2.44 6.18 -2.51
CA THR A 148 3.43 5.91 -1.46
C THR A 148 2.91 6.34 -0.10
N LEU A 149 3.13 5.48 0.91
CA LEU A 149 2.81 5.78 2.31
C LEU A 149 4.00 6.46 2.96
N ARG A 150 3.78 7.58 3.62
CA ARG A 150 4.83 8.32 4.33
C ARG A 150 4.40 8.71 5.73
N ARG A 151 5.39 8.91 6.59
CA ARG A 151 5.15 9.49 7.92
C ARG A 151 4.70 10.93 7.80
N ASP A 152 3.74 11.30 8.64
CA ASP A 152 3.28 12.66 8.85
C ASP A 152 3.08 12.89 10.35
N GLY A 153 4.04 13.54 10.99
CA GLY A 153 4.10 13.63 12.46
C GLY A 153 4.16 12.24 13.11
N GLU A 154 3.20 11.94 13.96
CA GLU A 154 3.06 10.62 14.62
C GLU A 154 2.25 9.62 13.81
N GLY A 155 1.62 10.05 12.70
CA GLY A 155 0.79 9.24 11.84
C GLY A 155 1.42 8.95 10.48
N VAL A 156 0.56 8.58 9.55
CA VAL A 156 0.92 8.28 8.16
C VAL A 156 -0.11 8.85 7.20
N VAL A 157 0.36 9.17 6.00
CA VAL A 157 -0.47 9.66 4.90
C VAL A 157 -0.04 9.03 3.58
N TRP A 158 -1.00 8.84 2.69
CA TRP A 158 -0.75 8.42 1.33
C TRP A 158 -0.56 9.61 0.41
N HIS A 159 0.39 9.50 -0.50
CA HIS A 159 0.63 10.47 -1.56
C HIS A 159 0.59 9.79 -2.92
N VAL A 160 0.10 10.49 -3.93
CA VAL A 160 0.23 10.09 -5.33
C VAL A 160 1.67 10.31 -5.77
N LEU A 161 2.23 9.31 -6.44
CA LEU A 161 3.52 9.40 -7.11
C LEU A 161 3.31 9.61 -8.61
N ALA A 162 4.09 10.51 -9.19
CA ALA A 162 4.23 10.61 -10.63
C ALA A 162 5.69 10.91 -10.96
N ASP A 163 6.29 10.10 -11.84
CA ASP A 163 7.70 10.19 -12.23
C ASP A 163 8.65 10.22 -11.01
N HIS A 164 8.43 9.30 -10.06
CA HIS A 164 9.17 9.19 -8.79
C HIS A 164 9.08 10.41 -7.87
N SER A 165 8.15 11.33 -8.16
CA SER A 165 7.93 12.53 -7.36
C SER A 165 6.58 12.51 -6.67
N ILE A 166 6.53 13.00 -5.43
CA ILE A 166 5.28 13.20 -4.72
C ILE A 166 4.52 14.35 -5.38
N ARG A 167 3.26 14.09 -5.77
CA ARG A 167 2.41 15.08 -6.43
C ARG A 167 1.36 15.67 -5.50
N GLU A 168 0.52 14.82 -4.94
CA GLU A 168 -0.62 15.25 -4.15
C GLU A 168 -0.90 14.29 -3.00
N LEU A 169 -1.57 14.81 -1.96
CA LEU A 169 -2.07 14.02 -0.86
C LEU A 169 -3.29 13.19 -1.31
N VAL A 170 -3.32 11.93 -0.94
CA VAL A 170 -4.49 11.07 -1.16
C VAL A 170 -5.53 11.36 -0.08
N THR A 171 -6.66 11.89 -0.50
CA THR A 171 -7.81 12.18 0.35
C THR A 171 -8.98 11.26 0.02
N GLU A 172 -10.00 11.24 0.87
CA GLU A 172 -11.25 10.53 0.58
C GLU A 172 -11.89 11.00 -0.75
N ALA A 173 -11.81 12.30 -1.05
CA ALA A 173 -12.26 12.87 -2.33
C ALA A 173 -11.47 12.29 -3.52
N LYS A 174 -10.15 12.13 -3.38
CA LYS A 174 -9.31 11.49 -4.42
C LYS A 174 -9.70 10.03 -4.63
N LEU A 175 -9.91 9.27 -3.56
CA LEU A 175 -10.36 7.87 -3.63
C LEU A 175 -11.73 7.75 -4.30
N ASN A 176 -12.64 8.67 -4.01
CA ASN A 176 -13.93 8.72 -4.69
C ASN A 176 -13.79 8.95 -6.21
N THR A 177 -12.82 9.75 -6.66
CA THR A 177 -12.60 9.93 -8.12
C THR A 177 -12.21 8.64 -8.83
N TYR A 178 -11.47 7.73 -8.17
CA TYR A 178 -11.17 6.42 -8.74
C TYR A 178 -12.43 5.56 -8.89
N LEU A 179 -13.28 5.55 -7.86
CA LEU A 179 -14.56 4.83 -7.92
C LEU A 179 -15.48 5.40 -9.00
N GLN A 180 -15.56 6.73 -9.13
CA GLN A 180 -16.36 7.34 -10.20
C GLN A 180 -15.87 6.95 -11.60
N ARG A 181 -14.56 6.76 -11.79
CA ARG A 181 -14.02 6.23 -13.05
C ARG A 181 -14.47 4.79 -13.33
N ALA A 182 -14.54 3.96 -12.30
CA ALA A 182 -15.01 2.58 -12.43
C ALA A 182 -16.52 2.48 -12.69
N LEU A 183 -17.27 3.53 -12.35
CA LEU A 183 -18.72 3.63 -12.58
C LEU A 183 -19.07 4.30 -13.90
N ALA A 184 -18.14 5.03 -14.52
CA ALA A 184 -18.33 5.67 -15.83
C ALA A 184 -18.39 4.59 -16.91
N GLU A 185 -19.38 4.69 -17.79
CA GLU A 185 -19.54 3.83 -18.97
C GLU A 185 -18.53 4.18 -20.06
#